data_d020946d3d8cafb826842065d21d60a7
#
_entry.id   d020946d3d8cafb826842065d21d60a7
#
_cell.length_a   1.000
_cell.length_b   1.000
_cell.length_c   1.000
_cell.angle_alpha   90.00
_cell.angle_beta   90.00
_cell.angle_gamma   90.00
#
_symmetry.space_group_name_H-M   'P 1'
#
loop_
_entity.id
_entity.type
_entity.pdbx_description
1 polymer ?
#
loop_
_entity_poly.entity_id
_entity_poly.type
_entity_poly.pdbx_seq_one_letter_code
_entity_poly.pdbx_strand_id
1 'polypeptide(L)'
;LLTSVLLNFVFGVFATRIMIRGASRCKVFRNPVLYGGSKDGKKTYKCPNINFVGNRKKFYTFSGVLVAVVLVFSFVFGVTMDIEFKGGAMVTVGYQGDVDLNNVKQTVAAELGQSNLTVQTGTDVSGAQTLTINLPGSETLSTEQLDSMIETLNTTYPDNQFVQQEVSNVNPTIGNEFLAKSVVAVVAACVLILVYVAVRFRRIGGWSAGAMAIVALLHDMFVVYGVFVLLRIPLNGNFI
;
A
#
# COMPACT_ATOMS: atom_id res chain seq x y z
N LEU A 1 15.77 1.89 -5.01
CA LEU A 1 14.78 1.10 -5.76
C LEU A 1 15.45 0.01 -6.60
N LEU A 2 16.39 0.32 -7.48
CA LEU A 2 17.09 -0.65 -8.35
C LEU A 2 17.87 -1.69 -7.54
N THR A 3 18.57 -1.28 -6.49
CA THR A 3 19.28 -2.15 -5.55
C THR A 3 18.32 -3.10 -4.80
N SER A 4 17.17 -2.61 -4.38
CA SER A 4 16.15 -3.42 -3.70
C SER A 4 15.56 -4.48 -4.63
N VAL A 5 15.27 -4.14 -5.88
CA VAL A 5 14.78 -5.09 -6.90
C VAL A 5 15.82 -6.14 -7.21
N LEU A 6 17.09 -5.77 -7.39
CA LEU A 6 18.22 -6.70 -7.61
C LEU A 6 18.41 -7.63 -6.41
N LEU A 7 18.35 -7.11 -5.20
CA LEU A 7 18.47 -7.87 -3.97
C LEU A 7 17.32 -8.88 -3.83
N ASN A 8 16.08 -8.47 -4.08
CA ASN A 8 14.92 -9.36 -4.11
C ASN A 8 15.04 -10.45 -5.17
N PHE A 9 15.54 -10.12 -6.36
CA PHE A 9 15.76 -11.10 -7.41
C PHE A 9 16.83 -12.12 -7.02
N VAL A 10 17.96 -11.66 -6.49
CA VAL A 10 19.05 -12.54 -6.05
C VAL A 10 18.60 -13.41 -4.88
N PHE A 11 18.03 -12.84 -3.83
CA PHE A 11 17.60 -13.61 -2.65
C PHE A 11 16.32 -14.41 -2.92
N GLY A 12 15.36 -13.89 -3.64
CA GLY A 12 14.11 -14.58 -3.96
C GLY A 12 14.30 -15.79 -4.88
N VAL A 13 15.16 -15.68 -5.89
CA VAL A 13 15.37 -16.75 -6.88
C VAL A 13 16.56 -17.64 -6.51
N PHE A 14 17.70 -17.04 -6.19
CA PHE A 14 18.96 -17.78 -6.01
C PHE A 14 19.04 -18.44 -4.65
N ALA A 15 18.80 -17.69 -3.56
CA ALA A 15 18.87 -18.22 -2.20
C ALA A 15 17.78 -19.28 -1.96
N THR A 16 16.55 -19.03 -2.43
CA THR A 16 15.45 -20.01 -2.33
C THR A 16 15.79 -21.29 -3.09
N ARG A 17 16.39 -21.20 -4.26
CA ARG A 17 16.79 -22.36 -5.05
C ARG A 17 17.91 -23.17 -4.37
N ILE A 18 18.87 -22.48 -3.76
CA ILE A 18 19.96 -23.13 -2.98
C ILE A 18 19.39 -23.76 -1.72
N MET A 19 18.50 -23.06 -1.00
CA MET A 19 17.86 -23.59 0.22
C MET A 19 17.02 -24.83 -0.10
N ILE A 20 16.21 -24.83 -1.15
CA ILE A 20 15.40 -26.01 -1.54
C ILE A 20 16.33 -27.18 -1.92
N ARG A 21 17.41 -26.94 -2.69
CA ARG A 21 18.39 -27.97 -3.03
C ARG A 21 19.15 -28.50 -1.81
N GLY A 22 19.52 -27.62 -0.86
CA GLY A 22 20.15 -27.99 0.40
C GLY A 22 19.20 -28.78 1.29
N ALA A 23 17.98 -28.29 1.46
CA ALA A 23 16.93 -28.95 2.24
C ALA A 23 16.59 -30.34 1.69
N SER A 24 16.50 -30.50 0.37
CA SER A 24 16.20 -31.80 -0.27
C SER A 24 17.28 -32.88 -0.04
N ARG A 25 18.50 -32.48 0.37
CA ARG A 25 19.57 -33.39 0.74
C ARG A 25 19.48 -33.86 2.20
N CYS A 26 18.83 -33.13 3.08
CA CYS A 26 18.61 -33.52 4.47
C CYS A 26 17.59 -34.66 4.58
N LYS A 27 17.87 -35.69 5.36
CA LYS A 27 16.95 -36.84 5.56
C LYS A 27 15.57 -36.45 6.05
N VAL A 28 15.46 -35.38 6.86
CA VAL A 28 14.21 -34.85 7.40
C VAL A 28 13.31 -34.30 6.29
N PHE A 29 13.89 -33.57 5.32
CA PHE A 29 13.15 -32.98 4.20
C PHE A 29 12.97 -33.94 3.01
N ARG A 30 13.53 -35.13 3.04
CA ARG A 30 13.27 -36.20 2.05
C ARG A 30 11.94 -36.93 2.29
N ASN A 31 11.26 -36.63 3.40
CA ASN A 31 9.99 -37.26 3.70
C ASN A 31 8.88 -36.71 2.76
N PRO A 32 8.28 -37.53 1.87
CA PRO A 32 7.28 -37.09 0.92
C PRO A 32 6.04 -36.50 1.59
N VAL A 33 5.79 -36.82 2.86
CA VAL A 33 4.66 -36.28 3.64
C VAL A 33 4.77 -34.76 3.82
N LEU A 34 5.97 -34.21 3.92
CA LEU A 34 6.20 -32.74 4.02
C LEU A 34 5.82 -31.97 2.75
N TYR A 35 5.77 -32.65 1.61
CA TYR A 35 5.38 -32.08 0.32
C TYR A 35 3.99 -32.54 -0.14
N GLY A 36 3.13 -32.99 0.80
CA GLY A 36 1.79 -33.47 0.48
C GLY A 36 1.74 -34.87 -0.13
N GLY A 37 2.89 -35.57 -0.19
CA GLY A 37 2.95 -36.96 -0.62
C GLY A 37 2.58 -37.92 0.52
N SER A 38 2.05 -39.11 0.19
CA SER A 38 1.80 -40.19 1.16
C SER A 38 2.95 -41.18 1.18
N LYS A 39 3.32 -41.68 2.36
CA LYS A 39 4.28 -42.78 2.49
C LYS A 39 3.78 -44.11 1.86
N ASP A 40 2.48 -44.33 1.85
CA ASP A 40 1.87 -45.57 1.43
C ASP A 40 0.93 -45.43 0.20
N GLY A 41 1.11 -44.35 -0.59
CA GLY A 41 0.27 -44.09 -1.77
C GLY A 41 -1.19 -43.70 -1.45
N LYS A 42 -1.60 -43.72 -0.17
CA LYS A 42 -2.92 -43.25 0.27
C LYS A 42 -2.88 -41.76 0.56
N LYS A 43 -3.81 -41.00 -0.02
CA LYS A 43 -3.92 -39.54 0.26
C LYS A 43 -4.15 -39.29 1.76
N THR A 44 -3.18 -38.80 2.46
CA THR A 44 -3.22 -38.57 3.91
C THR A 44 -3.95 -37.24 4.27
N TYR A 45 -4.16 -36.36 3.32
CA TYR A 45 -4.86 -35.10 3.53
C TYR A 45 -6.18 -35.12 2.76
N LYS A 46 -7.30 -34.93 3.45
CA LYS A 46 -8.57 -34.53 2.86
C LYS A 46 -8.44 -33.07 2.42
N CYS A 47 -7.86 -32.82 1.24
CA CYS A 47 -8.03 -31.51 0.63
C CYS A 47 -9.53 -31.32 0.36
N PRO A 48 -10.14 -30.21 0.81
CA PRO A 48 -11.52 -29.90 0.45
C PRO A 48 -11.61 -29.89 -1.08
N ASN A 49 -12.45 -30.76 -1.63
CA ASN A 49 -12.62 -30.84 -3.08
C ASN A 49 -13.50 -29.68 -3.54
N ILE A 50 -12.88 -28.49 -3.59
CA ILE A 50 -13.56 -27.28 -4.05
C ILE A 50 -13.52 -27.27 -5.58
N ASN A 51 -14.68 -27.43 -6.21
CA ASN A 51 -14.79 -27.32 -7.65
C ASN A 51 -14.78 -25.84 -8.08
N PHE A 52 -13.58 -25.28 -8.23
CA PHE A 52 -13.40 -23.89 -8.63
C PHE A 52 -14.00 -23.61 -10.02
N VAL A 53 -13.80 -24.51 -10.98
CA VAL A 53 -14.29 -24.35 -12.35
C VAL A 53 -15.81 -24.39 -12.40
N GLY A 54 -16.46 -25.31 -11.69
CA GLY A 54 -17.92 -25.38 -11.60
C GLY A 54 -18.55 -24.19 -10.89
N ASN A 55 -17.86 -23.65 -9.88
CA ASN A 55 -18.34 -22.52 -9.08
C ASN A 55 -17.84 -21.14 -9.58
N ARG A 56 -17.24 -21.07 -10.78
CA ARG A 56 -16.67 -19.82 -11.34
C ARG A 56 -17.62 -18.63 -11.29
N LYS A 57 -18.91 -18.83 -11.54
CA LYS A 57 -19.93 -17.77 -11.46
C LYS A 57 -20.03 -17.16 -10.06
N LYS A 58 -19.95 -17.95 -9.00
CA LYS A 58 -20.00 -17.46 -7.61
C LYS A 58 -18.78 -16.59 -7.29
N PHE A 59 -17.60 -17.00 -7.75
CA PHE A 59 -16.37 -16.21 -7.55
C PHE A 59 -16.41 -14.88 -8.31
N TYR A 60 -16.89 -14.90 -9.57
CA TYR A 60 -17.06 -13.65 -10.33
C TYR A 60 -18.10 -12.72 -9.70
N THR A 61 -19.23 -13.28 -9.22
CA THR A 61 -20.25 -12.49 -8.52
C THR A 61 -19.69 -11.90 -7.24
N PHE A 62 -18.97 -12.68 -6.42
CA PHE A 62 -18.33 -12.18 -5.20
C PHE A 62 -17.34 -11.06 -5.48
N SER A 63 -16.45 -11.27 -6.45
CA SER A 63 -15.47 -10.25 -6.88
C SER A 63 -16.15 -9.00 -7.42
N GLY A 64 -17.18 -9.16 -8.25
CA GLY A 64 -17.94 -8.04 -8.79
C GLY A 64 -18.67 -7.22 -7.72
N VAL A 65 -19.28 -7.89 -6.73
CA VAL A 65 -19.91 -7.24 -5.58
C VAL A 65 -18.86 -6.48 -4.76
N LEU A 66 -17.70 -7.09 -4.51
CA LEU A 66 -16.62 -6.44 -3.77
C LEU A 66 -16.15 -5.16 -4.48
N VAL A 67 -15.90 -5.21 -5.80
CA VAL A 67 -15.54 -4.04 -6.58
C VAL A 67 -16.65 -2.98 -6.56
N ALA A 68 -17.92 -3.37 -6.69
CA ALA A 68 -19.05 -2.45 -6.62
C ALA A 68 -19.14 -1.77 -5.25
N VAL A 69 -18.95 -2.50 -4.17
CA VAL A 69 -18.90 -1.96 -2.80
C VAL A 69 -17.78 -0.94 -2.67
N VAL A 70 -16.56 -1.25 -3.13
CA VAL A 70 -15.42 -0.32 -3.09
C VAL A 70 -15.73 0.97 -3.86
N LEU A 71 -16.35 0.87 -5.04
CA LEU A 71 -16.73 2.05 -5.82
C LEU A 71 -17.77 2.91 -5.10
N VAL A 72 -18.78 2.31 -4.48
CA VAL A 72 -19.78 3.02 -3.67
C VAL A 72 -19.13 3.72 -2.50
N PHE A 73 -18.27 3.04 -1.75
CA PHE A 73 -17.52 3.63 -0.64
C PHE A 73 -16.62 4.78 -1.10
N SER A 74 -15.94 4.62 -2.24
CA SER A 74 -15.12 5.69 -2.85
C SER A 74 -15.93 6.93 -3.18
N PHE A 75 -17.18 6.75 -3.66
CA PHE A 75 -18.06 7.85 -3.99
C PHE A 75 -18.64 8.54 -2.74
N VAL A 76 -18.98 7.77 -1.72
CA VAL A 76 -19.55 8.29 -0.46
C VAL A 76 -18.52 8.98 0.43
N PHE A 77 -17.36 8.36 0.61
CA PHE A 77 -16.31 8.88 1.51
C PHE A 77 -15.29 9.78 0.82
N GLY A 78 -15.27 9.78 -0.52
CA GLY A 78 -14.24 10.47 -1.29
C GLY A 78 -12.89 9.74 -1.21
N VAL A 79 -11.93 10.23 -1.99
CA VAL A 79 -10.55 9.71 -2.05
C VAL A 79 -9.61 10.77 -1.51
N THR A 80 -8.88 10.44 -0.47
CA THR A 80 -7.82 11.29 0.06
C THR A 80 -6.52 10.95 -0.66
N MET A 81 -5.95 11.91 -1.38
CA MET A 81 -4.63 11.79 -2.00
C MET A 81 -3.59 12.45 -1.11
N ASP A 82 -2.42 11.83 -1.01
CA ASP A 82 -1.29 12.35 -0.27
C ASP A 82 -0.64 13.54 -1.00
N ILE A 83 0.21 14.27 -0.28
CA ILE A 83 0.99 15.40 -0.80
C ILE A 83 1.91 15.01 -1.97
N GLU A 84 2.34 13.75 -2.03
CA GLU A 84 3.14 13.23 -3.14
C GLU A 84 2.46 13.40 -4.51
N PHE A 85 1.12 13.35 -4.54
CA PHE A 85 0.34 13.46 -5.77
C PHE A 85 -0.33 14.81 -5.97
N LYS A 86 -0.81 15.44 -4.89
CA LYS A 86 -1.48 16.75 -4.95
C LYS A 86 -0.55 17.92 -4.70
N GLY A 87 0.64 17.66 -4.19
CA GLY A 87 1.47 18.67 -3.56
C GLY A 87 0.93 19.05 -2.18
N GLY A 88 1.66 19.87 -1.46
CA GLY A 88 1.30 20.32 -0.13
C GLY A 88 2.42 20.14 0.86
N ALA A 89 2.09 20.19 2.14
CA ALA A 89 3.02 20.00 3.25
C ALA A 89 2.67 18.79 4.09
N MET A 90 3.68 18.07 4.55
CA MET A 90 3.57 17.02 5.56
C MET A 90 4.48 17.37 6.72
N VAL A 91 3.93 17.42 7.90
CA VAL A 91 4.67 17.68 9.14
C VAL A 91 4.51 16.48 10.06
N THR A 92 5.64 15.91 10.48
CA THR A 92 5.68 14.86 11.49
C THR A 92 6.22 15.44 12.78
N VAL A 93 5.41 15.34 13.83
CA VAL A 93 5.76 15.78 15.18
C VAL A 93 5.78 14.59 16.14
N GLY A 94 6.79 14.52 17.00
CA GLY A 94 6.80 13.60 18.12
C GLY A 94 5.91 14.15 19.25
N TYR A 95 5.22 13.29 19.97
CA TYR A 95 4.41 13.67 21.12
C TYR A 95 4.44 12.60 22.21
N GLN A 96 3.98 12.97 23.42
CA GLN A 96 3.88 12.05 24.56
C GLN A 96 2.43 12.01 25.06
N GLY A 97 2.05 10.86 25.63
CA GLY A 97 0.71 10.70 26.21
C GLY A 97 -0.37 10.36 25.19
N ASP A 98 -1.62 10.61 25.57
CA ASP A 98 -2.79 10.36 24.72
C ASP A 98 -3.29 11.67 24.11
N VAL A 99 -3.66 11.64 22.84
CA VAL A 99 -4.07 12.81 22.07
C VAL A 99 -5.33 12.51 21.27
N ASP A 100 -6.35 13.36 21.40
CA ASP A 100 -7.55 13.28 20.56
C ASP A 100 -7.26 13.89 19.17
N LEU A 101 -7.18 13.01 18.18
CA LEU A 101 -6.90 13.37 16.79
C LEU A 101 -7.89 14.38 16.20
N ASN A 102 -9.16 14.33 16.61
CA ASN A 102 -10.18 15.24 16.10
C ASN A 102 -9.96 16.66 16.63
N ASN A 103 -9.61 16.77 17.89
CA ASN A 103 -9.33 18.06 18.52
C ASN A 103 -8.05 18.67 17.94
N VAL A 104 -6.98 17.89 17.79
CA VAL A 104 -5.75 18.36 17.13
C VAL A 104 -6.01 18.81 15.70
N LYS A 105 -6.79 18.02 14.95
CA LYS A 105 -7.18 18.37 13.59
C LYS A 105 -7.90 19.73 13.53
N GLN A 106 -8.83 19.99 14.46
CA GLN A 106 -9.56 21.25 14.52
C GLN A 106 -8.64 22.42 14.88
N THR A 107 -7.75 22.23 15.84
CA THR A 107 -6.77 23.26 16.27
C THR A 107 -5.85 23.64 15.11
N VAL A 108 -5.27 22.66 14.43
CA VAL A 108 -4.40 22.91 13.27
C VAL A 108 -5.17 23.53 12.11
N ALA A 109 -6.42 23.08 11.87
CA ALA A 109 -7.28 23.64 10.82
C ALA A 109 -7.60 25.12 11.06
N ALA A 110 -7.85 25.49 12.33
CA ALA A 110 -8.14 26.86 12.71
C ALA A 110 -6.89 27.77 12.58
N GLU A 111 -5.71 27.26 13.01
CA GLU A 111 -4.46 28.02 12.96
C GLU A 111 -4.03 28.29 11.52
N LEU A 112 -4.07 27.28 10.66
CA LEU A 112 -3.62 27.40 9.26
C LEU A 112 -4.71 27.92 8.29
N GLY A 113 -5.96 28.08 8.76
CA GLY A 113 -7.09 28.46 7.92
C GLY A 113 -7.47 27.43 6.85
N GLN A 114 -7.09 26.17 7.07
CA GLN A 114 -7.28 25.09 6.10
C GLN A 114 -8.11 23.95 6.71
N SER A 115 -9.21 23.60 6.06
CA SER A 115 -10.10 22.51 6.51
C SER A 115 -9.74 21.12 5.95
N ASN A 116 -8.97 21.08 4.85
CA ASN A 116 -8.65 19.85 4.14
C ASN A 116 -7.30 19.26 4.61
N LEU A 117 -7.23 18.90 5.88
CA LEU A 117 -6.05 18.26 6.46
C LEU A 117 -6.37 16.90 7.04
N THR A 118 -5.38 16.02 7.05
CA THR A 118 -5.48 14.68 7.63
C THR A 118 -4.43 14.53 8.72
N VAL A 119 -4.85 14.04 9.88
CA VAL A 119 -3.99 13.79 11.03
C VAL A 119 -3.96 12.29 11.29
N GLN A 120 -2.77 11.72 11.42
CA GLN A 120 -2.57 10.29 11.67
C GLN A 120 -1.53 10.09 12.77
N THR A 121 -1.75 9.08 13.61
CA THR A 121 -0.75 8.65 14.58
C THR A 121 0.11 7.53 14.02
N GLY A 122 1.36 7.52 14.41
CA GLY A 122 2.33 6.50 14.06
C GLY A 122 3.25 6.19 15.24
N THR A 123 4.21 5.34 14.98
CA THR A 123 5.30 5.06 15.92
C THR A 123 6.60 5.08 15.15
N ASP A 124 7.56 5.84 15.62
CA ASP A 124 8.89 5.90 15.04
C ASP A 124 9.67 4.61 15.29
N VAL A 125 10.78 4.44 14.58
CA VAL A 125 11.71 3.29 14.71
C VAL A 125 12.22 3.12 16.14
N SER A 126 12.29 4.21 16.91
CA SER A 126 12.64 4.20 18.34
C SER A 126 11.51 3.77 19.29
N GLY A 127 10.28 3.58 18.77
CA GLY A 127 9.08 3.30 19.56
C GLY A 127 8.40 4.56 20.11
N ALA A 128 8.87 5.76 19.77
CA ALA A 128 8.24 7.02 20.15
C ALA A 128 6.94 7.27 19.36
N GLN A 129 5.95 7.84 20.01
CA GLN A 129 4.70 8.21 19.35
C GLN A 129 4.91 9.41 18.42
N THR A 130 4.38 9.31 17.20
CA THR A 130 4.46 10.36 16.20
C THR A 130 3.07 10.72 15.69
N LEU A 131 2.90 11.99 15.36
CA LEU A 131 1.71 12.53 14.74
C LEU A 131 2.09 13.11 13.38
N THR A 132 1.50 12.61 12.32
CA THR A 132 1.72 13.10 10.96
C THR A 132 0.52 13.92 10.51
N ILE A 133 0.77 15.18 10.20
CA ILE A 133 -0.21 16.14 9.70
C ILE A 133 0.03 16.34 8.21
N ASN A 134 -0.93 15.91 7.38
CA ASN A 134 -0.89 16.07 5.94
C ASN A 134 -1.83 17.21 5.51
N LEU A 135 -1.30 18.16 4.76
CA LEU A 135 -1.99 19.33 4.19
C LEU A 135 -1.94 19.26 2.65
N PRO A 136 -2.75 18.39 2.02
CA PRO A 136 -2.71 18.19 0.58
C PRO A 136 -3.28 19.41 -0.17
N GLY A 137 -2.60 19.80 -1.25
CA GLY A 137 -3.05 20.89 -2.13
C GLY A 137 -2.83 22.30 -1.58
N SER A 138 -2.19 22.43 -0.41
CA SER A 138 -1.76 23.72 0.12
C SER A 138 -0.45 24.18 -0.54
N GLU A 139 -0.20 25.48 -0.50
CA GLU A 139 1.15 25.99 -0.74
C GLU A 139 2.11 25.44 0.31
N THR A 140 3.40 25.45 0.00
CA THR A 140 4.43 25.03 0.96
C THR A 140 4.31 25.81 2.27
N LEU A 141 4.30 25.13 3.41
CA LEU A 141 4.32 25.77 4.71
C LEU A 141 5.59 26.60 4.87
N SER A 142 5.42 27.87 5.26
CA SER A 142 6.56 28.71 5.67
C SER A 142 7.05 28.30 7.05
N THR A 143 8.29 28.69 7.38
CA THR A 143 8.87 28.41 8.70
C THR A 143 8.06 29.07 9.81
N GLU A 144 7.57 30.29 9.56
CA GLU A 144 6.74 31.02 10.54
C GLU A 144 5.41 30.33 10.82
N GLN A 145 4.75 29.80 9.78
CA GLN A 145 3.50 29.04 9.94
C GLN A 145 3.72 27.73 10.69
N LEU A 146 4.85 27.08 10.46
CA LEU A 146 5.23 25.85 11.14
C LEU A 146 5.47 26.12 12.64
N ASP A 147 6.24 27.15 12.94
CA ASP A 147 6.54 27.55 14.34
C ASP A 147 5.26 27.93 15.08
N SER A 148 4.38 28.74 14.47
CA SER A 148 3.08 29.10 15.04
C SER A 148 2.21 27.89 15.32
N MET A 149 2.17 26.94 14.38
CA MET A 149 1.39 25.70 14.55
C MET A 149 1.91 24.87 15.72
N ILE A 150 3.22 24.70 15.86
CA ILE A 150 3.82 23.94 16.96
C ILE A 150 3.62 24.66 18.29
N GLU A 151 3.75 25.98 18.33
CA GLU A 151 3.50 26.78 19.51
C GLU A 151 2.04 26.70 19.95
N THR A 152 1.09 26.78 19.02
CA THR A 152 -0.34 26.61 19.28
C THR A 152 -0.65 25.21 19.80
N LEU A 153 -0.04 24.17 19.25
CA LEU A 153 -0.21 22.81 19.75
C LEU A 153 0.32 22.66 21.17
N ASN A 154 1.53 23.16 21.46
CA ASN A 154 2.13 23.09 22.79
C ASN A 154 1.38 23.94 23.84
N THR A 155 0.78 25.06 23.42
CA THR A 155 -0.03 25.91 24.30
C THR A 155 -1.38 25.27 24.61
N THR A 156 -1.99 24.63 23.62
CA THR A 156 -3.29 23.97 23.77
C THR A 156 -3.19 22.64 24.51
N TYR A 157 -2.09 21.92 24.30
CA TYR A 157 -1.82 20.59 24.87
C TYR A 157 -0.46 20.54 25.59
N PRO A 158 -0.27 21.21 26.71
CA PRO A 158 1.04 21.34 27.39
C PRO A 158 1.62 20.00 27.86
N ASP A 159 0.77 19.03 28.15
CA ASP A 159 1.17 17.71 28.65
C ASP A 159 1.78 16.82 27.55
N ASN A 160 1.52 17.13 26.28
CA ASN A 160 1.89 16.27 25.15
C ASN A 160 3.25 16.59 24.53
N GLN A 161 3.83 17.75 24.80
CA GLN A 161 5.18 18.18 24.39
C GLN A 161 5.47 17.88 22.91
N PHE A 162 4.77 18.57 22.00
CA PHE A 162 4.97 18.39 20.56
C PHE A 162 6.33 18.91 20.13
N VAL A 163 7.12 18.02 19.49
CA VAL A 163 8.46 18.35 18.95
C VAL A 163 8.48 18.03 17.48
N GLN A 164 8.89 18.98 16.66
CA GLN A 164 9.08 18.77 15.23
C GLN A 164 10.14 17.69 14.98
N GLN A 165 9.81 16.70 14.16
CA GLN A 165 10.76 15.67 13.72
C GLN A 165 11.09 15.81 12.24
N GLU A 166 10.07 15.91 11.37
CA GLU A 166 10.24 15.95 9.93
C GLU A 166 9.25 16.92 9.29
N VAL A 167 9.70 17.64 8.28
CA VAL A 167 8.85 18.47 7.41
C VAL A 167 9.18 18.16 5.97
N SER A 168 8.16 17.81 5.21
CA SER A 168 8.26 17.59 3.78
C SER A 168 7.30 18.50 3.04
N ASN A 169 7.82 19.33 2.16
CA ASN A 169 7.06 20.23 1.32
C ASN A 169 7.16 19.78 -0.15
N VAL A 170 6.03 19.52 -0.78
CA VAL A 170 5.95 19.11 -2.19
C VAL A 170 5.17 20.16 -2.98
N ASN A 171 5.82 20.74 -3.98
CA ASN A 171 5.13 21.69 -4.86
C ASN A 171 4.04 20.96 -5.66
N PRO A 172 2.81 21.52 -5.78
CA PRO A 172 1.71 20.91 -6.52
C PRO A 172 2.05 20.55 -7.99
N THR A 173 2.92 21.31 -8.62
CA THR A 173 3.38 21.01 -9.99
C THR A 173 4.18 19.71 -10.03
N ILE A 174 5.05 19.49 -9.03
CA ILE A 174 5.86 18.27 -8.90
C ILE A 174 4.97 17.07 -8.61
N GLY A 175 3.97 17.22 -7.74
CA GLY A 175 3.01 16.16 -7.42
C GLY A 175 2.22 15.69 -8.65
N ASN A 176 1.70 16.62 -9.44
CA ASN A 176 0.98 16.29 -10.68
C ASN A 176 1.88 15.61 -11.72
N GLU A 177 3.13 16.09 -11.86
CA GLU A 177 4.10 15.47 -12.76
C GLU A 177 4.48 14.05 -12.31
N PHE A 178 4.63 13.85 -11.00
CA PHE A 178 4.88 12.55 -10.41
C PHE A 178 3.73 11.58 -10.67
N LEU A 179 2.48 12.00 -10.45
CA LEU A 179 1.30 11.19 -10.74
C LEU A 179 1.24 10.78 -12.23
N ALA A 180 1.46 11.72 -13.14
CA ALA A 180 1.45 11.43 -14.58
C ALA A 180 2.53 10.41 -14.95
N LYS A 181 3.76 10.57 -14.45
CA LYS A 181 4.86 9.63 -14.68
C LYS A 181 4.58 8.26 -14.09
N SER A 182 3.97 8.20 -12.91
CA SER A 182 3.58 6.94 -12.25
C SER A 182 2.54 6.17 -13.07
N VAL A 183 1.51 6.84 -13.60
CA VAL A 183 0.51 6.21 -14.48
C VAL A 183 1.16 5.65 -15.74
N VAL A 184 2.05 6.41 -16.38
CA VAL A 184 2.78 5.94 -17.57
C VAL A 184 3.64 4.72 -17.25
N ALA A 185 4.31 4.70 -16.08
CA ALA A 185 5.11 3.57 -15.64
C ALA A 185 4.27 2.31 -15.40
N VAL A 186 3.08 2.44 -14.78
CA VAL A 186 2.15 1.33 -14.58
C VAL A 186 1.66 0.76 -15.92
N VAL A 187 1.27 1.62 -16.86
CA VAL A 187 0.85 1.18 -18.21
C VAL A 187 1.99 0.45 -18.93
N ALA A 188 3.19 1.00 -18.88
CA ALA A 188 4.37 0.37 -19.48
C ALA A 188 4.66 -1.01 -18.85
N ALA A 189 4.55 -1.12 -17.52
CA ALA A 189 4.72 -2.39 -16.81
C ALA A 189 3.65 -3.41 -17.22
N CYS A 190 2.39 -3.02 -17.33
CA CYS A 190 1.31 -3.89 -17.81
C CYS A 190 1.57 -4.41 -19.22
N VAL A 191 2.02 -3.55 -20.14
CA VAL A 191 2.38 -3.95 -21.51
C VAL A 191 3.55 -4.94 -21.52
N LEU A 192 4.59 -4.67 -20.74
CA LEU A 192 5.74 -5.59 -20.63
C LEU A 192 5.34 -6.95 -20.06
N ILE A 193 4.49 -6.98 -19.02
CA ILE A 193 3.98 -8.23 -18.45
C ILE A 193 3.15 -9.00 -19.48
N LEU A 194 2.26 -8.31 -20.20
CA LEU A 194 1.45 -8.93 -21.26
C LEU A 194 2.33 -9.57 -22.35
N VAL A 195 3.30 -8.84 -22.86
CA VAL A 195 4.22 -9.34 -23.90
C VAL A 195 5.05 -10.51 -23.37
N TYR A 196 5.60 -10.37 -22.14
CA TYR A 196 6.37 -11.44 -21.54
C TYR A 196 5.55 -12.72 -21.38
N VAL A 197 4.35 -12.64 -20.83
CA VAL A 197 3.47 -13.79 -20.61
C VAL A 197 3.02 -14.37 -21.97
N ALA A 198 2.67 -13.52 -22.93
CA ALA A 198 2.27 -13.97 -24.26
C ALA A 198 3.38 -14.76 -24.97
N VAL A 199 4.61 -14.30 -24.90
CA VAL A 199 5.77 -14.98 -25.50
C VAL A 199 6.12 -16.24 -24.70
N ARG A 200 6.15 -16.16 -23.37
CA ARG A 200 6.58 -17.27 -22.49
C ARG A 200 5.63 -18.44 -22.53
N PHE A 201 4.33 -18.17 -22.64
CA PHE A 201 3.26 -19.18 -22.61
C PHE A 201 2.54 -19.37 -23.95
N ARG A 202 3.21 -19.09 -25.07
CA ARG A 202 2.64 -19.21 -26.43
C ARG A 202 1.90 -20.52 -26.70
N ARG A 203 2.41 -21.62 -26.15
CA ARG A 203 1.86 -22.98 -26.41
C ARG A 203 0.54 -23.26 -25.68
N ILE A 204 0.20 -22.47 -24.65
CA ILE A 204 -1.00 -22.68 -23.81
C ILE A 204 -1.94 -21.46 -23.80
N GLY A 205 -1.94 -20.68 -24.90
CA GLY A 205 -2.81 -19.52 -25.03
C GLY A 205 -2.25 -18.25 -24.35
N GLY A 206 -0.96 -17.96 -24.57
CA GLY A 206 -0.22 -16.90 -23.88
C GLY A 206 -0.89 -15.52 -23.86
N TRP A 207 -1.55 -15.10 -24.95
CA TRP A 207 -2.28 -13.82 -24.98
C TRP A 207 -3.46 -13.79 -24.01
N SER A 208 -4.25 -14.86 -23.99
CA SER A 208 -5.38 -14.96 -23.05
C SER A 208 -4.90 -15.02 -21.59
N ALA A 209 -3.82 -15.78 -21.35
CA ALA A 209 -3.21 -15.86 -20.02
C ALA A 209 -2.64 -14.51 -19.55
N GLY A 210 -1.98 -13.76 -20.48
CA GLY A 210 -1.47 -12.43 -20.20
C GLY A 210 -2.58 -11.42 -19.89
N ALA A 211 -3.65 -11.42 -20.68
CA ALA A 211 -4.79 -10.54 -20.44
C ALA A 211 -5.45 -10.83 -19.09
N MET A 212 -5.63 -12.12 -18.73
CA MET A 212 -6.19 -12.51 -17.44
C MET A 212 -5.27 -12.18 -16.26
N ALA A 213 -3.95 -12.23 -16.45
CA ALA A 213 -3.00 -11.78 -15.43
C ALA A 213 -3.15 -10.28 -15.14
N ILE A 214 -3.34 -9.45 -16.18
CA ILE A 214 -3.61 -8.02 -15.99
C ILE A 214 -4.94 -7.78 -15.29
N VAL A 215 -6.00 -8.50 -15.67
CA VAL A 215 -7.31 -8.40 -14.98
C VAL A 215 -7.18 -8.76 -13.50
N ALA A 216 -6.42 -9.80 -13.16
CA ALA A 216 -6.15 -10.16 -11.79
C ALA A 216 -5.38 -9.07 -11.05
N LEU A 217 -4.33 -8.50 -11.65
CA LEU A 217 -3.56 -7.38 -11.10
C LEU A 217 -4.43 -6.15 -10.83
N LEU A 218 -5.28 -5.77 -11.77
CA LEU A 218 -6.23 -4.67 -11.59
C LEU A 218 -7.23 -4.96 -10.48
N HIS A 219 -7.74 -6.18 -10.40
CA HIS A 219 -8.62 -6.59 -9.32
C HIS A 219 -7.94 -6.45 -7.95
N ASP A 220 -6.72 -6.96 -7.81
CA ASP A 220 -5.96 -6.89 -6.56
C ASP A 220 -5.66 -5.43 -6.18
N MET A 221 -5.31 -4.60 -7.15
CA MET A 221 -5.13 -3.16 -6.97
C MET A 221 -6.43 -2.50 -6.46
N PHE A 222 -7.60 -2.88 -7.01
CA PHE A 222 -8.89 -2.39 -6.54
C PHE A 222 -9.22 -2.82 -5.11
N VAL A 223 -8.84 -4.02 -4.72
CA VAL A 223 -9.01 -4.50 -3.33
C VAL A 223 -8.18 -3.68 -2.37
N VAL A 224 -6.89 -3.47 -2.68
CA VAL A 224 -5.99 -2.63 -1.87
C VAL A 224 -6.53 -1.19 -1.80
N TYR A 225 -6.93 -0.63 -2.94
CA TYR A 225 -7.57 0.69 -3.01
C TYR A 225 -8.79 0.77 -2.08
N GLY A 226 -9.64 -0.27 -2.09
CA GLY A 226 -10.80 -0.33 -1.21
C GLY A 226 -10.46 -0.28 0.27
N VAL A 227 -9.37 -0.95 0.67
CA VAL A 227 -8.87 -0.88 2.06
C VAL A 227 -8.43 0.54 2.42
N PHE A 228 -7.69 1.23 1.54
CA PHE A 228 -7.27 2.62 1.75
C PHE A 228 -8.47 3.56 1.92
N VAL A 229 -9.47 3.45 1.04
CA VAL A 229 -10.69 4.26 1.12
C VAL A 229 -11.47 3.97 2.40
N LEU A 230 -11.62 2.70 2.78
CA LEU A 230 -12.38 2.29 3.97
C LEU A 230 -11.72 2.77 5.26
N LEU A 231 -10.39 2.67 5.34
CA LEU A 231 -9.60 3.11 6.50
C LEU A 231 -9.27 4.61 6.45
N ARG A 232 -9.69 5.33 5.39
CA ARG A 232 -9.37 6.75 5.18
C ARG A 232 -7.87 7.06 5.18
N ILE A 233 -7.06 6.13 4.72
CA ILE A 233 -5.62 6.31 4.56
C ILE A 233 -5.38 7.06 3.25
N PRO A 234 -4.56 8.14 3.24
CA PRO A 234 -4.24 8.84 2.01
C PRO A 234 -3.46 7.92 1.05
N LEU A 235 -3.82 7.99 -0.24
CA LEU A 235 -3.10 7.28 -1.29
C LEU A 235 -1.74 7.97 -1.50
N ASN A 236 -0.67 7.25 -1.24
CA ASN A 236 0.72 7.70 -1.39
C ASN A 236 1.45 6.89 -2.47
N GLY A 237 2.72 7.21 -2.72
CA GLY A 237 3.56 6.53 -3.72
C GLY A 237 3.77 5.03 -3.45
N ASN A 238 3.57 4.57 -2.23
CA ASN A 238 3.66 3.14 -1.90
C ASN A 238 2.44 2.33 -2.39
N PHE A 239 1.34 3.03 -2.74
CA PHE A 239 0.16 2.39 -3.32
C PHE A 239 0.38 2.00 -4.79
N ILE A 240 1.18 2.76 -5.55
CA ILE A 240 1.46 2.54 -6.98
C ILE A 240 2.69 1.63 -7.16
#